data_047263b1b035cfd3e98359b27a7e14ce
#
_entry.id   047263b1b035cfd3e98359b27a7e14ce
#
_cell.length_a   1.000
_cell.length_b   1.000
_cell.length_c   1.000
_cell.angle_alpha   90.00
_cell.angle_beta   90.00
_cell.angle_gamma   90.00
#
_symmetry.space_group_name_H-M   'P 1'
#
loop_
_entity.id
_entity.type
_entity.pdbx_description
1 polymer ?
#
loop_
_entity_poly.entity_id
_entity_poly.type
_entity_poly.pdbx_seq_one_letter_code
_entity_poly.pdbx_strand_id
1 'polypeptide(L)'
;MKVLLRALLVGTLCVAGCTSLPSEKEINEANYGDYPDDYVKIVETYYGYHLTHPDSVEFAKIDKPKRYWLGNELDDVYYGYLVCATLNYRNMVGKDTGFNTHALLIRDGLVVKYVKDAQWWGKPLCK
;
A
#
# COMPACT_ATOMS: atom_id res chain seq x y z
N MET A 1 20.16 -25.22 -60.86
CA MET A 1 19.12 -24.82 -59.91
C MET A 1 19.80 -24.49 -58.57
N LYS A 2 19.86 -23.24 -58.23
CA LYS A 2 20.39 -22.84 -56.92
C LYS A 2 19.21 -22.55 -55.99
N VAL A 3 19.03 -23.40 -55.01
CA VAL A 3 18.01 -23.21 -53.97
C VAL A 3 18.61 -22.31 -52.91
N LEU A 4 18.16 -21.06 -52.84
CA LEU A 4 18.52 -20.12 -51.79
C LEU A 4 17.69 -20.42 -50.57
N LEU A 5 18.32 -21.06 -49.58
CA LEU A 5 17.77 -21.28 -48.27
C LEU A 5 17.81 -19.97 -47.48
N ARG A 6 16.70 -19.24 -47.43
CA ARG A 6 16.56 -18.06 -46.56
C ARG A 6 16.25 -18.56 -45.15
N ALA A 7 17.27 -18.54 -44.30
CA ALA A 7 17.12 -18.71 -42.88
C ALA A 7 16.38 -17.49 -42.29
N LEU A 8 15.12 -17.71 -41.88
CA LEU A 8 14.35 -16.74 -41.11
C LEU A 8 14.87 -16.77 -39.68
N LEU A 9 15.66 -15.76 -39.32
CA LEU A 9 16.07 -15.54 -37.94
C LEU A 9 14.87 -14.90 -37.19
N VAL A 10 14.11 -15.72 -36.50
CA VAL A 10 13.09 -15.23 -35.58
C VAL A 10 13.81 -14.75 -34.32
N GLY A 11 14.03 -13.45 -34.27
CA GLY A 11 14.53 -12.81 -33.07
C GLY A 11 13.45 -12.81 -31.99
N THR A 12 13.59 -13.69 -31.00
CA THR A 12 12.73 -13.66 -29.81
C THR A 12 13.12 -12.42 -28.99
N LEU A 13 12.31 -11.38 -29.09
CA LEU A 13 12.42 -10.21 -28.23
C LEU A 13 11.97 -10.66 -26.82
N CYS A 14 12.90 -11.01 -25.95
CA CYS A 14 12.63 -11.12 -24.52
C CYS A 14 12.35 -9.72 -23.99
N VAL A 15 11.08 -9.37 -23.89
CA VAL A 15 10.66 -8.21 -23.11
C VAL A 15 10.83 -8.60 -21.64
N ALA A 16 12.02 -8.39 -21.11
CA ALA A 16 12.25 -8.43 -19.68
C ALA A 16 11.50 -7.24 -19.09
N GLY A 17 10.30 -7.50 -18.52
CA GLY A 17 9.57 -6.50 -17.77
C GLY A 17 10.34 -6.21 -16.49
N CYS A 18 11.27 -5.26 -16.52
CA CYS A 18 11.86 -4.68 -15.33
C CYS A 18 10.80 -3.77 -14.70
N THR A 19 10.17 -4.22 -13.61
CA THR A 19 9.42 -3.35 -12.72
C THR A 19 10.45 -2.47 -12.00
N SER A 20 10.74 -1.31 -12.57
CA SER A 20 11.59 -0.31 -11.93
C SER A 20 10.77 0.52 -10.95
N LEU A 21 11.40 0.96 -9.85
CA LEU A 21 10.81 1.96 -8.96
C LEU A 21 10.53 3.24 -9.74
N PRO A 22 9.47 3.99 -9.36
CA PRO A 22 9.13 5.22 -10.04
C PRO A 22 10.23 6.27 -9.89
N SER A 23 10.45 7.06 -10.93
CA SER A 23 11.36 8.20 -10.92
C SER A 23 10.77 9.35 -10.07
N GLU A 24 11.61 10.31 -9.68
CA GLU A 24 11.14 11.51 -8.98
C GLU A 24 10.06 12.26 -9.76
N LYS A 25 10.18 12.32 -11.07
CA LYS A 25 9.17 12.94 -11.94
C LYS A 25 7.84 12.20 -11.86
N GLU A 26 7.86 10.88 -11.96
CA GLU A 26 6.65 10.05 -11.84
C GLU A 26 5.99 10.21 -10.47
N ILE A 27 6.78 10.25 -9.38
CA ILE A 27 6.28 10.48 -8.02
C ILE A 27 5.62 11.85 -7.90
N ASN A 28 6.24 12.89 -8.45
CA ASN A 28 5.73 14.26 -8.37
C ASN A 28 4.48 14.49 -9.22
N GLU A 29 4.39 13.83 -10.38
CA GLU A 29 3.26 13.96 -11.31
C GLU A 29 2.15 12.92 -11.07
N ALA A 30 2.37 11.94 -10.19
CA ALA A 30 1.40 10.89 -9.92
C ALA A 30 0.09 11.43 -9.34
N ASN A 31 -0.98 10.74 -9.66
CA ASN A 31 -2.29 11.02 -9.06
C ASN A 31 -2.41 10.29 -7.73
N TYR A 32 -2.43 11.04 -6.64
CA TYR A 32 -2.61 10.53 -5.27
C TYR A 32 -4.08 10.46 -4.85
N GLY A 33 -5.00 10.89 -5.70
CA GLY A 33 -6.41 11.08 -5.35
C GLY A 33 -6.64 12.37 -4.54
N ASP A 34 -7.88 12.58 -4.14
CA ASP A 34 -8.24 13.72 -3.30
C ASP A 34 -7.80 13.50 -1.86
N TYR A 35 -7.52 14.61 -1.16
CA TYR A 35 -7.22 14.54 0.26
C TYR A 35 -8.42 14.00 1.03
N PRO A 36 -8.24 12.92 1.84
CA PRO A 36 -9.35 12.29 2.54
C PRO A 36 -9.72 13.06 3.82
N ASP A 37 -10.57 14.08 3.71
CA ASP A 37 -11.01 14.86 4.87
C ASP A 37 -11.71 14.00 5.94
N ASP A 38 -12.35 12.92 5.53
CA ASP A 38 -13.05 11.97 6.38
C ASP A 38 -12.17 10.75 6.76
N TYR A 39 -10.86 10.93 6.81
CA TYR A 39 -9.90 9.85 7.06
C TYR A 39 -10.15 9.07 8.35
N VAL A 40 -10.61 9.71 9.42
CA VAL A 40 -10.95 9.05 10.68
C VAL A 40 -12.05 8.02 10.45
N LYS A 41 -13.11 8.41 9.77
CA LYS A 41 -14.22 7.52 9.43
C LYS A 41 -13.79 6.38 8.51
N ILE A 42 -12.92 6.65 7.55
CA ILE A 42 -12.37 5.63 6.64
C ILE A 42 -11.58 4.59 7.43
N VAL A 43 -10.73 5.03 8.35
CA VAL A 43 -9.93 4.14 9.22
C VAL A 43 -10.84 3.31 10.13
N GLU A 44 -11.77 3.92 10.81
CA GLU A 44 -12.73 3.23 11.68
C GLU A 44 -13.56 2.20 10.90
N THR A 45 -14.03 2.56 9.73
CA THR A 45 -14.78 1.66 8.84
C THR A 45 -13.94 0.47 8.41
N TYR A 46 -12.68 0.72 8.03
CA TYR A 46 -11.75 -0.34 7.65
C TYR A 46 -11.58 -1.38 8.76
N TYR A 47 -11.31 -0.96 9.97
CA TYR A 47 -11.16 -1.87 11.11
C TYR A 47 -12.48 -2.55 11.50
N GLY A 48 -13.59 -1.86 11.36
CA GLY A 48 -14.92 -2.43 11.57
C GLY A 48 -15.22 -3.63 10.68
N TYR A 49 -14.72 -3.64 9.46
CA TYR A 49 -14.89 -4.75 8.51
C TYR A 49 -13.83 -5.84 8.61
N HIS A 50 -12.61 -5.51 9.03
CA HIS A 50 -11.48 -6.43 8.95
C HIS A 50 -11.14 -7.13 10.26
N LEU A 51 -11.62 -6.63 11.40
CA LEU A 51 -11.36 -7.25 12.71
C LEU A 51 -12.41 -8.29 13.06
N THR A 52 -11.96 -9.36 13.73
CA THR A 52 -12.87 -10.39 14.27
C THR A 52 -13.74 -9.85 15.41
N HIS A 53 -13.18 -8.94 16.21
CA HIS A 53 -13.86 -8.28 17.34
C HIS A 53 -13.84 -6.76 17.16
N PRO A 54 -14.62 -6.21 16.23
CA PRO A 54 -14.57 -4.78 15.91
C PRO A 54 -14.99 -3.88 17.07
N ASP A 55 -15.87 -4.34 17.96
CA ASP A 55 -16.31 -3.59 19.14
C ASP A 55 -15.21 -3.43 20.21
N SER A 56 -14.12 -4.19 20.09
CA SER A 56 -12.97 -4.12 21.02
C SER A 56 -11.99 -3.02 20.71
N VAL A 57 -12.13 -2.34 19.58
CA VAL A 57 -11.16 -1.35 19.10
C VAL A 57 -11.10 -0.13 19.99
N GLU A 58 -9.90 0.21 20.42
CA GLU A 58 -9.56 1.46 21.09
C GLU A 58 -8.50 2.20 20.28
N PHE A 59 -8.83 3.36 19.73
CA PHE A 59 -7.87 4.22 19.06
C PHE A 59 -7.22 5.16 20.06
N ALA A 60 -5.90 5.09 20.16
CA ALA A 60 -5.12 6.07 20.93
C ALA A 60 -4.84 7.32 20.08
N LYS A 61 -4.58 7.13 18.77
CA LYS A 61 -4.22 8.19 17.86
C LYS A 61 -4.49 7.80 16.42
N ILE A 62 -5.02 8.73 15.65
CA ILE A 62 -5.11 8.64 14.19
C ILE A 62 -4.46 9.91 13.65
N ASP A 63 -3.30 9.78 13.01
CA ASP A 63 -2.56 10.92 12.48
C ASP A 63 -3.22 11.48 11.23
N LYS A 64 -2.96 12.75 10.95
CA LYS A 64 -3.44 13.38 9.72
C LYS A 64 -2.82 12.73 8.49
N PRO A 65 -3.58 12.57 7.40
CA PRO A 65 -3.07 12.01 6.17
C PRO A 65 -1.93 12.85 5.59
N LYS A 66 -0.93 12.16 5.05
CA LYS A 66 0.14 12.78 4.27
C LYS A 66 0.27 12.09 2.93
N ARG A 67 0.52 12.86 1.90
CA ARG A 67 0.79 12.35 0.57
C ARG A 67 1.99 11.39 0.60
N TYR A 68 1.80 10.18 0.08
CA TYR A 68 2.80 9.13 0.14
C TYR A 68 2.65 8.13 -0.99
N TRP A 69 3.74 7.44 -1.31
CA TRP A 69 3.70 6.29 -2.21
C TRP A 69 4.39 5.09 -1.57
N LEU A 70 3.91 3.90 -1.89
CA LEU A 70 4.47 2.62 -1.46
C LEU A 70 4.76 1.76 -2.67
N GLY A 71 5.92 1.14 -2.70
CA GLY A 71 6.31 0.24 -3.76
C GLY A 71 7.70 -0.33 -3.51
N ASN A 72 8.02 -1.40 -4.22
CA ASN A 72 9.35 -1.96 -4.31
C ASN A 72 9.47 -2.72 -5.64
N GLU A 73 10.62 -3.33 -5.88
CA GLU A 73 10.89 -4.05 -7.14
C GLU A 73 10.01 -5.30 -7.33
N LEU A 74 9.41 -5.83 -6.26
CA LEU A 74 8.59 -7.04 -6.25
C LEU A 74 7.10 -6.80 -6.08
N ASP A 75 6.68 -5.57 -5.78
CA ASP A 75 5.31 -5.21 -5.50
C ASP A 75 4.85 -4.04 -6.36
N ASP A 76 3.55 -3.94 -6.59
CA ASP A 76 2.97 -2.80 -7.30
C ASP A 76 3.23 -1.50 -6.57
N VAL A 77 3.22 -0.40 -7.32
CA VAL A 77 3.35 0.94 -6.76
C VAL A 77 1.96 1.50 -6.45
N TYR A 78 1.78 1.95 -5.21
CA TYR A 78 0.54 2.54 -4.71
C TYR A 78 0.77 4.00 -4.37
N TYR A 79 -0.09 4.88 -4.86
CA TYR A 79 -0.08 6.30 -4.54
C TYR A 79 -1.33 6.65 -3.74
N GLY A 80 -1.21 7.49 -2.73
CA GLY A 80 -2.35 7.89 -1.91
C GLY A 80 -1.93 8.76 -0.74
N TYR A 81 -2.73 8.73 0.32
CA TYR A 81 -2.49 9.44 1.56
C TYR A 81 -2.27 8.45 2.70
N LEU A 82 -1.10 8.51 3.31
CA LEU A 82 -0.72 7.64 4.41
C LEU A 82 -1.30 8.16 5.72
N VAL A 83 -1.99 7.29 6.42
CA VAL A 83 -2.51 7.52 7.77
C VAL A 83 -1.87 6.53 8.72
N CYS A 84 -1.27 7.02 9.79
CA CYS A 84 -0.76 6.20 10.89
C CYS A 84 -1.81 6.16 11.99
N ALA A 85 -2.25 4.95 12.35
CA ALA A 85 -3.25 4.72 13.38
C ALA A 85 -2.65 3.85 14.48
N THR A 86 -2.73 4.33 15.72
CA THR A 86 -2.31 3.59 16.92
C THR A 86 -3.55 3.10 17.64
N LEU A 87 -3.68 1.79 17.76
CA LEU A 87 -4.88 1.16 18.32
C LEU A 87 -4.56 -0.13 19.06
N ASN A 88 -5.46 -0.47 19.97
CA ASN A 88 -5.55 -1.76 20.63
C ASN A 88 -6.86 -2.44 20.24
N TYR A 89 -6.83 -3.74 20.05
CA TYR A 89 -8.03 -4.55 19.78
C TYR A 89 -7.81 -5.99 20.24
N ARG A 90 -8.88 -6.77 20.32
CA ARG A 90 -8.77 -8.20 20.56
C ARG A 90 -8.54 -8.94 19.24
N ASN A 91 -7.54 -9.78 19.24
CA ASN A 91 -7.21 -10.63 18.08
C ASN A 91 -8.22 -11.80 17.94
N MET A 92 -7.98 -12.67 16.97
CA MET A 92 -8.86 -13.82 16.68
C MET A 92 -9.07 -14.76 17.88
N VAL A 93 -8.10 -14.87 18.79
CA VAL A 93 -8.20 -15.70 20.00
C VAL A 93 -8.73 -14.93 21.23
N GLY A 94 -9.18 -13.68 21.05
CA GLY A 94 -9.76 -12.85 22.11
C GLY A 94 -8.76 -12.19 23.04
N LYS A 95 -7.47 -12.13 22.68
CA LYS A 95 -6.44 -11.44 23.45
C LYS A 95 -6.24 -10.02 22.95
N ASP A 96 -6.03 -9.08 23.86
CA ASP A 96 -5.61 -7.73 23.54
C ASP A 96 -4.25 -7.73 22.84
N THR A 97 -4.15 -6.98 21.74
CA THR A 97 -2.89 -6.84 21.01
C THR A 97 -1.89 -5.90 21.69
N GLY A 98 -2.39 -5.07 22.63
CA GLY A 98 -1.70 -3.86 23.06
C GLY A 98 -1.81 -2.75 22.00
N PHE A 99 -1.38 -1.56 22.35
CA PHE A 99 -1.36 -0.44 21.41
C PHE A 99 -0.19 -0.57 20.45
N ASN A 100 -0.51 -0.72 19.18
CA ASN A 100 0.45 -0.79 18.08
C ASN A 100 0.05 0.20 17.00
N THR A 101 1.05 0.70 16.27
CA THR A 101 0.84 1.63 15.17
C THR A 101 0.86 0.87 13.85
N HIS A 102 -0.16 1.10 13.03
CA HIS A 102 -0.28 0.54 11.69
C HIS A 102 -0.39 1.68 10.68
N ALA A 103 -0.03 1.42 9.45
CA ALA A 103 -0.14 2.38 8.37
C ALA A 103 -1.22 1.95 7.36
N LEU A 104 -2.03 2.90 6.95
CA LEU A 104 -3.07 2.72 5.95
C LEU A 104 -2.86 3.74 4.84
N LEU A 105 -2.77 3.29 3.61
CA LEU A 105 -2.72 4.18 2.46
C LEU A 105 -4.12 4.32 1.87
N ILE A 106 -4.62 5.54 1.87
CA ILE A 106 -5.98 5.88 1.41
C ILE A 106 -5.89 6.54 0.04
N ARG A 107 -6.74 6.08 -0.87
CA ARG A 107 -6.95 6.72 -2.16
C ARG A 107 -8.42 6.64 -2.54
N ASP A 108 -8.99 7.78 -2.95
CA ASP A 108 -10.38 7.88 -3.38
C ASP A 108 -11.38 7.27 -2.37
N GLY A 109 -11.16 7.53 -1.09
CA GLY A 109 -12.02 7.08 0.01
C GLY A 109 -11.85 5.62 0.43
N LEU A 110 -10.90 4.90 -0.15
CA LEU A 110 -10.63 3.49 0.14
C LEU A 110 -9.21 3.27 0.67
N VAL A 111 -9.06 2.30 1.57
CA VAL A 111 -7.74 1.80 1.95
C VAL A 111 -7.23 0.89 0.85
N VAL A 112 -6.27 1.38 0.09
CA VAL A 112 -5.67 0.64 -1.04
C VAL A 112 -4.50 -0.23 -0.63
N LYS A 113 -3.86 0.09 0.50
CA LYS A 113 -2.81 -0.74 1.10
C LYS A 113 -2.84 -0.62 2.62
N TYR A 114 -2.85 -1.74 3.29
CA TYR A 114 -2.70 -1.85 4.74
C TYR A 114 -1.31 -2.40 5.07
N VAL A 115 -0.60 -1.74 5.98
CA VAL A 115 0.74 -2.15 6.40
C VAL A 115 0.74 -2.39 7.92
N LYS A 116 0.66 -3.64 8.29
CA LYS A 116 0.71 -4.05 9.69
C LYS A 116 2.03 -3.61 10.32
N ASP A 117 1.93 -3.12 11.57
CA ASP A 117 3.07 -2.62 12.34
C ASP A 117 3.85 -1.47 11.65
N ALA A 118 3.25 -0.88 10.63
CA ALA A 118 3.83 0.23 9.86
C ALA A 118 5.27 -0.03 9.36
N GLN A 119 5.57 -1.27 9.03
CA GLN A 119 6.87 -1.69 8.50
C GLN A 119 6.72 -2.11 7.03
N TRP A 120 7.29 -1.34 6.14
CA TRP A 120 7.31 -1.61 4.71
C TRP A 120 8.71 -2.07 4.30
N TRP A 121 8.85 -3.38 4.07
CA TRP A 121 10.15 -4.00 3.72
C TRP A 121 11.29 -3.54 4.64
N GLY A 122 11.06 -3.59 5.96
CA GLY A 122 12.01 -3.18 6.98
C GLY A 122 12.15 -1.67 7.20
N LYS A 123 11.43 -0.85 6.43
CA LYS A 123 11.39 0.60 6.58
C LYS A 123 10.18 1.02 7.42
N PRO A 124 10.38 1.75 8.54
CA PRO A 124 9.26 2.29 9.30
C PRO A 124 8.56 3.41 8.53
N LEU A 125 7.24 3.36 8.49
CA LEU A 125 6.39 4.36 7.81
C LEU A 125 5.85 5.41 8.78
N CYS A 126 5.74 5.06 10.05
CA CYS A 126 5.19 5.91 11.11
C CYS A 126 6.27 6.18 12.17
N LYS A 127 6.24 7.39 12.71
CA LYS A 127 7.17 7.81 13.79
C LYS A 127 6.57 7.56 15.17
#